data_64f08c820331147b1ce2a14c50e4c3f6
#
_entry.id   64f08c820331147b1ce2a14c50e4c3f6
#
_cell.length_a   1.000
_cell.length_b   1.000
_cell.length_c   1.000
_cell.angle_alpha   90.00
_cell.angle_beta   90.00
_cell.angle_gamma   90.00
#
_symmetry.space_group_name_H-M   'P 1'
#
loop_
_entity.id
_entity.type
_entity.pdbx_description
1 polymer ?
#
loop_
_entity_poly.entity_id
_entity_poly.type
_entity_poly.pdbx_seq_one_letter_code
_entity_poly.pdbx_strand_id
1 'polypeptide(L)'
;LISQEIFLAKARDLAIDVPQPELDTAIAEARKNIPEETFKQELARRNLTEADIREGLHREMLIRKLFEREVSSKVSVTDQEISAFYEANKPQFNRTEDAYRVAQIVVTPVKEEQVNNRTGSDATTALESVQKYRMIMEKLKSGAQFGEVAADYSEDPQSALRGGDLGFIPLSVIQKYPPRLRDAVLKAKPGAAQAIGDGNGFLIVLVLGKDSAGQKDLETPGVKDAIRESLKSRREQLLRAAYIDSLRNGARVENLIARRVVESQGKVPGP
;
A
#
# COMPACT_ATOMS: atom_id res chain seq x y z
N LEU A 1 21.41 -1.96 -11.81
CA LEU A 1 21.71 -2.27 -13.20
C LEU A 1 22.10 -3.75 -13.40
N ILE A 2 23.23 -4.24 -12.87
CA ILE A 2 23.71 -5.61 -13.09
C ILE A 2 22.65 -6.66 -12.70
N SER A 3 22.02 -6.54 -11.54
CA SER A 3 20.98 -7.48 -11.11
C SER A 3 19.77 -7.51 -12.06
N GLN A 4 19.38 -6.37 -12.62
CA GLN A 4 18.28 -6.32 -13.60
C GLN A 4 18.63 -7.06 -14.88
N GLU A 5 19.86 -6.89 -15.37
CA GLU A 5 20.31 -7.61 -16.58
C GLU A 5 20.35 -9.14 -16.35
N ILE A 6 20.78 -9.59 -15.17
CA ILE A 6 20.74 -11.00 -14.79
C ILE A 6 19.30 -11.53 -14.81
N PHE A 7 18.34 -10.79 -14.26
CA PHE A 7 16.93 -11.20 -14.24
C PHE A 7 16.33 -11.21 -15.65
N LEU A 8 16.63 -10.21 -16.49
CA LEU A 8 16.17 -10.16 -17.87
C LEU A 8 16.79 -11.26 -18.73
N ALA A 9 18.06 -11.58 -18.53
CA ALA A 9 18.69 -12.72 -19.18
C ALA A 9 17.96 -14.02 -18.82
N LYS A 10 17.69 -14.21 -17.51
CA LYS A 10 16.95 -15.40 -17.05
C LYS A 10 15.51 -15.45 -17.56
N ALA A 11 14.82 -14.31 -17.65
CA ALA A 11 13.49 -14.24 -18.24
C ALA A 11 13.51 -14.68 -19.72
N ARG A 12 14.52 -14.25 -20.48
CA ARG A 12 14.73 -14.68 -21.87
C ARG A 12 15.00 -16.18 -21.97
N ASP A 13 15.89 -16.73 -21.14
CA ASP A 13 16.21 -18.17 -21.13
C ASP A 13 14.97 -19.03 -20.85
N LEU A 14 14.05 -18.51 -20.04
CA LEU A 14 12.78 -19.17 -19.70
C LEU A 14 11.64 -18.85 -20.68
N ALA A 15 11.92 -18.12 -21.77
CA ALA A 15 10.94 -17.67 -22.77
C ALA A 15 9.74 -16.96 -22.11
N ILE A 16 10.00 -16.14 -21.10
CA ILE A 16 8.96 -15.31 -20.47
C ILE A 16 8.70 -14.12 -21.37
N ASP A 17 7.44 -13.90 -21.71
CA ASP A 17 7.00 -12.82 -22.60
C ASP A 17 5.92 -11.96 -21.96
N VAL A 18 5.83 -10.71 -22.40
CA VAL A 18 4.78 -9.76 -22.06
C VAL A 18 4.05 -9.39 -23.36
N PRO A 19 2.86 -9.94 -23.60
CA PRO A 19 2.06 -9.61 -24.78
C PRO A 19 1.81 -8.11 -24.91
N GLN A 20 1.85 -7.58 -26.14
CA GLN A 20 1.63 -6.15 -26.40
C GLN A 20 0.34 -5.60 -25.77
N PRO A 21 -0.83 -6.29 -25.84
CA PRO A 21 -2.05 -5.80 -25.20
C PRO A 21 -1.94 -5.65 -23.68
N GLU A 22 -1.16 -6.53 -23.03
CA GLU A 22 -0.93 -6.43 -21.56
C GLU A 22 -0.06 -5.22 -21.24
N LEU A 23 0.99 -4.97 -22.02
CA LEU A 23 1.83 -3.80 -21.88
C LEU A 23 1.05 -2.50 -22.14
N ASP A 24 0.21 -2.47 -23.17
CA ASP A 24 -0.63 -1.31 -23.51
C ASP A 24 -1.61 -1.00 -22.37
N THR A 25 -2.21 -2.03 -21.77
CA THR A 25 -3.09 -1.88 -20.61
C THR A 25 -2.33 -1.32 -19.42
N ALA A 26 -1.14 -1.83 -19.12
CA ALA A 26 -0.32 -1.36 -18.01
C ALA A 26 0.11 0.11 -18.20
N ILE A 27 0.44 0.53 -19.42
CA ILE A 27 0.75 1.93 -19.76
C ILE A 27 -0.49 2.81 -19.55
N ALA A 28 -1.66 2.38 -20.03
CA ALA A 28 -2.90 3.11 -19.89
C ALA A 28 -3.28 3.32 -18.41
N GLU A 29 -3.15 2.27 -17.58
CA GLU A 29 -3.40 2.38 -16.13
C GLU A 29 -2.38 3.29 -15.44
N ALA A 30 -1.10 3.23 -15.79
CA ALA A 30 -0.07 4.10 -15.23
C ALA A 30 -0.30 5.59 -15.57
N ARG A 31 -0.94 5.87 -16.73
CA ARG A 31 -1.26 7.23 -17.19
C ARG A 31 -2.61 7.75 -16.74
N LYS A 32 -3.51 6.89 -16.26
CA LYS A 32 -4.92 7.19 -16.02
C LYS A 32 -5.20 8.48 -15.24
N ASN A 33 -4.33 8.79 -14.27
CA ASN A 33 -4.50 9.95 -13.38
C ASN A 33 -3.47 11.07 -13.66
N ILE A 34 -2.75 10.99 -14.77
CA ILE A 34 -1.71 11.98 -15.12
C ILE A 34 -2.20 12.78 -16.34
N PRO A 35 -2.43 14.11 -16.21
CA PRO A 35 -2.75 14.94 -17.37
C PRO A 35 -1.66 14.87 -18.44
N GLU A 36 -2.06 14.87 -19.71
CA GLU A 36 -1.17 14.72 -20.85
C GLU A 36 -0.01 15.74 -20.87
N GLU A 37 -0.30 17.01 -20.55
CA GLU A 37 0.69 18.07 -20.46
C GLU A 37 1.70 17.82 -19.34
N THR A 38 1.25 17.38 -18.18
CA THR A 38 2.12 17.03 -17.04
C THR A 38 3.03 15.87 -17.40
N PHE A 39 2.49 14.86 -18.08
CA PHE A 39 3.27 13.70 -18.55
C PHE A 39 4.38 14.13 -19.50
N LYS A 40 4.06 14.94 -20.53
CA LYS A 40 5.05 15.46 -21.49
C LYS A 40 6.12 16.32 -20.82
N GLN A 41 5.75 17.18 -19.87
CA GLN A 41 6.70 17.99 -19.11
C GLN A 41 7.66 17.12 -18.27
N GLU A 42 7.16 16.07 -17.63
CA GLU A 42 7.99 15.14 -16.85
C GLU A 42 8.96 14.35 -17.75
N LEU A 43 8.51 13.90 -18.93
CA LEU A 43 9.38 13.26 -19.90
C LEU A 43 10.51 14.20 -20.36
N ALA A 44 10.16 15.43 -20.74
CA ALA A 44 11.14 16.43 -21.18
C ALA A 44 12.15 16.77 -20.07
N ARG A 45 11.68 16.93 -18.82
CA ARG A 45 12.52 17.18 -17.64
C ARG A 45 13.55 16.08 -17.40
N ARG A 46 13.17 14.82 -17.69
CA ARG A 46 14.02 13.64 -17.47
C ARG A 46 14.80 13.22 -18.71
N ASN A 47 14.66 13.91 -19.81
CA ASN A 47 15.22 13.52 -21.12
C ASN A 47 14.80 12.10 -21.54
N LEU A 48 13.53 11.75 -21.33
CA LEU A 48 12.96 10.46 -21.68
C LEU A 48 11.93 10.61 -22.80
N THR A 49 11.78 9.57 -23.59
CA THR A 49 10.71 9.43 -24.58
C THR A 49 9.60 8.50 -24.08
N GLU A 50 8.45 8.50 -24.74
CA GLU A 50 7.41 7.51 -24.46
C GLU A 50 7.88 6.07 -24.74
N ALA A 51 8.77 5.90 -25.72
CA ALA A 51 9.39 4.61 -26.01
C ALA A 51 10.27 4.12 -24.85
N ASP A 52 11.01 5.02 -24.19
CA ASP A 52 11.83 4.67 -23.02
C ASP A 52 10.96 4.22 -21.84
N ILE A 53 9.83 4.90 -21.62
CA ILE A 53 8.87 4.49 -20.56
C ILE A 53 8.27 3.12 -20.91
N ARG A 54 7.89 2.92 -22.16
CA ARG A 54 7.36 1.63 -22.63
C ARG A 54 8.36 0.48 -22.44
N GLU A 55 9.61 0.70 -22.84
CA GLU A 55 10.68 -0.27 -22.65
C GLU A 55 10.95 -0.53 -21.16
N GLY A 56 11.03 0.51 -20.35
CA GLY A 56 11.21 0.40 -18.91
C GLY A 56 10.10 -0.44 -18.25
N LEU A 57 8.84 -0.16 -18.58
CA LEU A 57 7.70 -0.90 -18.06
C LEU A 57 7.69 -2.35 -18.55
N HIS A 58 8.02 -2.60 -19.83
CA HIS A 58 8.14 -3.96 -20.37
C HIS A 58 9.20 -4.76 -19.61
N ARG A 59 10.38 -4.19 -19.35
CA ARG A 59 11.45 -4.83 -18.57
C ARG A 59 11.00 -5.14 -17.13
N GLU A 60 10.29 -4.22 -16.50
CA GLU A 60 9.73 -4.43 -15.15
C GLU A 60 8.71 -5.57 -15.15
N MET A 61 7.82 -5.61 -16.12
CA MET A 61 6.82 -6.68 -16.26
C MET A 61 7.46 -8.04 -16.49
N LEU A 62 8.51 -8.13 -17.31
CA LEU A 62 9.28 -9.36 -17.49
C LEU A 62 9.88 -9.87 -16.18
N ILE A 63 10.50 -8.97 -15.42
CA ILE A 63 11.07 -9.32 -14.11
C ILE A 63 9.97 -9.76 -13.13
N ARG A 64 8.84 -9.06 -13.10
CA ARG A 64 7.70 -9.44 -12.26
C ARG A 64 7.20 -10.84 -12.61
N LYS A 65 6.97 -11.14 -13.88
CA LYS A 65 6.55 -12.49 -14.35
C LYS A 65 7.59 -13.56 -14.03
N LEU A 66 8.87 -13.24 -14.11
CA LEU A 66 9.94 -14.15 -13.70
C LEU A 66 9.78 -14.56 -12.23
N PHE A 67 9.66 -13.60 -11.33
CA PHE A 67 9.49 -13.88 -9.90
C PHE A 67 8.15 -14.54 -9.57
N GLU A 68 7.09 -14.18 -10.27
CA GLU A 68 5.81 -14.85 -10.14
C GLU A 68 5.90 -16.32 -10.48
N ARG A 69 6.51 -16.65 -11.64
CA ARG A 69 6.68 -18.03 -12.11
C ARG A 69 7.65 -18.84 -11.26
N GLU A 70 8.80 -18.28 -10.89
CA GLU A 70 9.88 -19.03 -10.25
C GLU A 70 9.82 -18.99 -8.71
N VAL A 71 9.08 -18.05 -8.14
CA VAL A 71 8.98 -17.88 -6.69
C VAL A 71 7.53 -17.96 -6.23
N SER A 72 6.69 -16.97 -6.57
CA SER A 72 5.37 -16.80 -5.94
C SER A 72 4.44 -17.98 -6.21
N SER A 73 4.44 -18.53 -7.45
CA SER A 73 3.63 -19.70 -7.81
C SER A 73 4.03 -20.99 -7.09
N LYS A 74 5.24 -21.05 -6.56
CA LYS A 74 5.77 -22.21 -5.83
C LYS A 74 5.52 -22.13 -4.32
N VAL A 75 4.97 -21.00 -3.85
CA VAL A 75 4.67 -20.78 -2.43
C VAL A 75 3.28 -21.33 -2.13
N SER A 76 3.21 -22.33 -1.29
CA SER A 76 1.98 -22.87 -0.72
C SER A 76 2.07 -22.94 0.79
N VAL A 77 0.94 -22.82 1.46
CA VAL A 77 0.83 -22.97 2.92
C VAL A 77 -0.33 -23.93 3.18
N THR A 78 -0.05 -25.01 3.91
CA THR A 78 -1.03 -26.04 4.25
C THR A 78 -1.77 -25.67 5.55
N ASP A 79 -2.96 -26.22 5.74
CA ASP A 79 -3.72 -26.04 6.98
C ASP A 79 -2.99 -26.65 8.20
N GLN A 80 -2.18 -27.69 8.00
CA GLN A 80 -1.35 -28.26 9.05
C GLN A 80 -0.27 -27.25 9.51
N GLU A 81 0.36 -26.53 8.61
CA GLU A 81 1.33 -25.47 8.94
C GLU A 81 0.66 -24.30 9.66
N ILE A 82 -0.56 -23.93 9.25
CA ILE A 82 -1.34 -22.91 9.93
C ILE A 82 -1.64 -23.32 11.37
N SER A 83 -2.12 -24.56 11.56
CA SER A 83 -2.41 -25.08 12.90
C SER A 83 -1.16 -25.16 13.77
N ALA A 84 -0.05 -25.65 13.24
CA ALA A 84 1.22 -25.71 13.94
C ALA A 84 1.74 -24.32 14.33
N PHE A 85 1.62 -23.35 13.43
CA PHE A 85 2.00 -21.97 13.71
C PHE A 85 1.13 -21.35 14.82
N TYR A 86 -0.18 -21.57 14.74
CA TYR A 86 -1.11 -21.09 15.76
C TYR A 86 -0.77 -21.66 17.14
N GLU A 87 -0.60 -22.98 17.27
CA GLU A 87 -0.29 -23.60 18.56
C GLU A 87 1.06 -23.13 19.13
N ALA A 88 2.07 -22.98 18.28
CA ALA A 88 3.38 -22.45 18.68
C ALA A 88 3.35 -20.98 19.11
N ASN A 89 2.35 -20.21 18.63
CA ASN A 89 2.25 -18.77 18.87
C ASN A 89 0.95 -18.38 19.56
N LYS A 90 0.25 -19.32 20.17
CA LYS A 90 -1.09 -19.14 20.79
C LYS A 90 -1.20 -17.90 21.70
N PRO A 91 -0.20 -17.55 22.54
CA PRO A 91 -0.26 -16.34 23.34
C PRO A 91 -0.39 -15.04 22.54
N GLN A 92 0.12 -14.98 21.31
CA GLN A 92 0.05 -13.81 20.44
C GLN A 92 -1.38 -13.56 19.91
N PHE A 93 -2.24 -14.58 19.95
CA PHE A 93 -3.64 -14.51 19.56
C PHE A 93 -4.57 -14.23 20.74
N ASN A 94 -4.02 -13.90 21.91
CA ASN A 94 -4.77 -13.48 23.07
C ASN A 94 -4.79 -11.94 23.16
N ARG A 95 -5.96 -11.35 22.94
CA ARG A 95 -6.15 -9.91 23.16
C ARG A 95 -6.42 -9.66 24.64
N THR A 96 -5.60 -8.81 25.23
CA THR A 96 -5.73 -8.45 26.64
C THR A 96 -6.91 -7.50 26.92
N GLU A 97 -7.38 -6.78 25.89
CA GLU A 97 -8.48 -5.82 25.98
C GLU A 97 -9.24 -5.71 24.67
N ASP A 98 -10.46 -5.19 24.72
CA ASP A 98 -11.25 -4.87 23.53
C ASP A 98 -10.52 -3.85 22.66
N ALA A 99 -10.64 -3.97 21.34
CA ALA A 99 -10.16 -2.99 20.39
C ALA A 99 -11.26 -2.64 19.37
N TYR A 100 -11.28 -1.39 18.93
CA TYR A 100 -12.25 -0.89 17.98
C TYR A 100 -11.57 -0.45 16.70
N ARG A 101 -12.00 -0.97 15.56
CA ARG A 101 -11.54 -0.46 14.27
C ARG A 101 -12.33 0.78 13.93
N VAL A 102 -11.60 1.89 13.82
CA VAL A 102 -12.20 3.21 13.65
C VAL A 102 -11.70 3.83 12.36
N ALA A 103 -12.60 4.45 11.60
CA ALA A 103 -12.25 5.34 10.50
C ALA A 103 -12.67 6.77 10.84
N GLN A 104 -11.95 7.75 10.29
CA GLN A 104 -12.21 9.17 10.51
C GLN A 104 -12.18 10.00 9.24
N ILE A 105 -12.94 11.10 9.25
CA ILE A 105 -12.82 12.20 8.30
C ILE A 105 -12.59 13.46 9.13
N VAL A 106 -11.52 14.17 8.83
CA VAL A 106 -11.14 15.42 9.50
C VAL A 106 -11.44 16.59 8.57
N VAL A 107 -12.01 17.64 9.10
CA VAL A 107 -12.24 18.93 8.42
C VAL A 107 -11.85 20.05 9.38
N THR A 108 -10.83 20.84 9.02
CA THR A 108 -10.31 21.93 9.83
C THR A 108 -10.65 23.31 9.23
N PRO A 109 -10.72 24.40 10.02
CA PRO A 109 -10.92 25.74 9.49
C PRO A 109 -9.61 26.47 9.14
N VAL A 110 -8.51 25.73 9.04
CA VAL A 110 -7.19 26.28 8.78
C VAL A 110 -6.55 25.59 7.58
N LYS A 111 -5.76 26.33 6.85
CA LYS A 111 -5.04 25.78 5.70
C LYS A 111 -4.04 24.73 6.16
N GLU A 112 -4.15 23.52 5.61
CA GLU A 112 -3.20 22.45 5.86
C GLU A 112 -2.00 22.57 4.92
N GLU A 113 -0.79 22.37 5.43
CA GLU A 113 0.43 22.39 4.63
C GLU A 113 0.49 21.24 3.62
N GLN A 114 -0.10 20.10 3.97
CA GLN A 114 -0.11 18.89 3.15
C GLN A 114 -1.50 18.25 3.14
N VAL A 115 -2.36 18.72 2.24
CA VAL A 115 -3.62 18.03 1.96
C VAL A 115 -3.32 16.82 1.08
N ASN A 116 -3.62 15.62 1.58
CA ASN A 116 -3.34 14.37 0.89
C ASN A 116 -4.63 13.60 0.58
N ASN A 117 -5.69 14.31 0.18
CA ASN A 117 -6.90 13.70 -0.34
C ASN A 117 -6.93 13.76 -1.87
N ARG A 118 -7.76 12.92 -2.50
CA ARG A 118 -7.80 12.79 -3.99
C ARG A 118 -8.23 14.05 -4.72
N THR A 119 -9.03 14.90 -4.09
CA THR A 119 -9.57 16.11 -4.72
C THR A 119 -8.75 17.37 -4.44
N GLY A 120 -7.75 17.30 -3.57
CA GLY A 120 -7.03 18.47 -3.10
C GLY A 120 -7.92 19.44 -2.28
N SER A 121 -9.06 18.94 -1.77
CA SER A 121 -10.03 19.77 -1.03
C SER A 121 -9.50 20.11 0.36
N ASP A 122 -9.40 21.40 0.65
CA ASP A 122 -8.95 21.98 1.92
C ASP A 122 -9.90 23.09 2.32
N ALA A 123 -10.34 23.12 3.57
CA ALA A 123 -11.17 24.19 4.11
C ALA A 123 -10.29 25.13 4.93
N THR A 124 -10.13 26.35 4.47
CA THR A 124 -9.18 27.33 5.04
C THR A 124 -9.83 28.33 6.00
N THR A 125 -11.15 28.30 6.10
CA THR A 125 -11.94 29.19 6.96
C THR A 125 -13.03 28.42 7.71
N ALA A 126 -13.54 29.00 8.81
CA ALA A 126 -14.65 28.42 9.56
C ALA A 126 -15.92 28.24 8.70
N LEU A 127 -16.18 29.15 7.76
CA LEU A 127 -17.34 29.04 6.86
C LEU A 127 -17.16 27.85 5.91
N GLU A 128 -15.99 27.74 5.29
CA GLU A 128 -15.66 26.64 4.39
C GLU A 128 -15.69 25.28 5.09
N SER A 129 -15.17 25.19 6.32
CA SER A 129 -15.20 23.95 7.11
C SER A 129 -16.63 23.49 7.40
N VAL A 130 -17.55 24.43 7.73
CA VAL A 130 -18.98 24.13 7.91
C VAL A 130 -19.64 23.68 6.60
N GLN A 131 -19.32 24.33 5.48
CA GLN A 131 -19.87 23.97 4.18
C GLN A 131 -19.38 22.58 3.75
N LYS A 132 -18.08 22.32 3.88
CA LYS A 132 -17.47 21.03 3.58
C LYS A 132 -18.03 19.92 4.47
N TYR A 133 -18.14 20.15 5.77
CA TYR A 133 -18.77 19.21 6.70
C TYR A 133 -20.21 18.87 6.25
N ARG A 134 -21.04 19.87 5.91
CA ARG A 134 -22.42 19.64 5.45
C ARG A 134 -22.44 18.79 4.18
N MET A 135 -21.61 19.11 3.21
CA MET A 135 -21.46 18.36 1.97
C MET A 135 -21.07 16.89 2.23
N ILE A 136 -20.10 16.67 3.11
CA ILE A 136 -19.67 15.32 3.51
C ILE A 136 -20.82 14.55 4.17
N MET A 137 -21.51 15.17 5.12
CA MET A 137 -22.65 14.54 5.81
C MET A 137 -23.81 14.23 4.87
N GLU A 138 -24.06 15.05 3.88
CA GLU A 138 -25.09 14.80 2.85
C GLU A 138 -24.71 13.60 1.99
N LYS A 139 -23.44 13.52 1.53
CA LYS A 139 -22.93 12.36 0.79
C LYS A 139 -23.07 11.06 1.60
N LEU A 140 -22.68 11.07 2.86
CA LEU A 140 -22.80 9.88 3.74
C LEU A 140 -24.27 9.50 3.96
N LYS A 141 -25.17 10.47 4.14
CA LYS A 141 -26.62 10.21 4.27
C LYS A 141 -27.24 9.68 2.98
N SER A 142 -26.73 10.07 1.82
CA SER A 142 -27.18 9.55 0.51
C SER A 142 -26.61 8.17 0.17
N GLY A 143 -25.84 7.56 1.08
CA GLY A 143 -25.33 6.20 0.94
C GLY A 143 -23.92 6.09 0.33
N ALA A 144 -23.19 7.21 0.18
CA ALA A 144 -21.81 7.15 -0.26
C ALA A 144 -20.94 6.36 0.75
N GLN A 145 -20.01 5.58 0.25
CA GLN A 145 -19.10 4.79 1.09
C GLN A 145 -18.18 5.71 1.88
N PHE A 146 -18.11 5.51 3.19
CA PHE A 146 -17.31 6.35 4.10
C PHE A 146 -15.85 6.47 3.65
N GLY A 147 -15.24 5.34 3.25
CA GLY A 147 -13.85 5.30 2.81
C GLY A 147 -13.60 6.14 1.54
N GLU A 148 -14.52 6.13 0.59
CA GLU A 148 -14.43 6.95 -0.62
C GLU A 148 -14.53 8.44 -0.29
N VAL A 149 -15.50 8.79 0.58
CA VAL A 149 -15.67 10.17 1.03
C VAL A 149 -14.45 10.66 1.83
N ALA A 150 -13.87 9.79 2.65
CA ALA A 150 -12.64 10.09 3.38
C ALA A 150 -11.45 10.32 2.42
N ALA A 151 -11.27 9.44 1.44
CA ALA A 151 -10.20 9.57 0.45
C ALA A 151 -10.32 10.81 -0.42
N ASP A 152 -11.55 11.27 -0.68
CA ASP A 152 -11.81 12.46 -1.50
C ASP A 152 -11.69 13.78 -0.71
N TYR A 153 -12.09 13.79 0.57
CA TYR A 153 -12.36 15.05 1.28
C TYR A 153 -11.71 15.17 2.65
N SER A 154 -11.17 14.09 3.26
CA SER A 154 -10.53 14.21 4.57
C SER A 154 -9.25 15.03 4.48
N GLU A 155 -9.06 15.91 5.46
CA GLU A 155 -7.84 16.72 5.60
C GLU A 155 -6.78 16.04 6.47
N ASP A 156 -7.05 14.83 6.97
CA ASP A 156 -6.02 14.04 7.65
C ASP A 156 -5.04 13.41 6.66
N PRO A 157 -3.78 13.90 6.59
CA PRO A 157 -2.82 13.43 5.60
C PRO A 157 -2.41 11.96 5.80
N GLN A 158 -2.63 11.42 7.01
CA GLN A 158 -2.19 10.07 7.34
C GLN A 158 -3.20 9.00 6.97
N SER A 159 -4.50 9.29 7.10
CA SER A 159 -5.54 8.27 6.88
C SER A 159 -6.42 8.51 5.66
N ALA A 160 -6.48 9.73 5.09
CA ALA A 160 -7.38 10.07 3.99
C ALA A 160 -7.36 9.04 2.85
N LEU A 161 -6.20 8.82 2.24
CA LEU A 161 -6.05 7.88 1.10
C LEU A 161 -6.28 6.40 1.47
N ARG A 162 -6.28 6.07 2.76
CA ARG A 162 -6.67 4.76 3.27
C ARG A 162 -8.14 4.68 3.66
N GLY A 163 -8.96 5.59 3.15
CA GLY A 163 -10.39 5.67 3.49
C GLY A 163 -10.67 6.11 4.93
N GLY A 164 -9.74 6.85 5.54
CA GLY A 164 -9.82 7.29 6.92
C GLY A 164 -9.51 6.21 7.97
N ASP A 165 -9.15 4.98 7.57
CA ASP A 165 -8.96 3.85 8.47
C ASP A 165 -7.73 4.02 9.37
N LEU A 166 -7.96 4.07 10.68
CA LEU A 166 -6.95 4.15 11.74
C LEU A 166 -6.52 2.77 12.26
N GLY A 167 -7.14 1.70 11.77
CA GLY A 167 -6.94 0.36 12.29
C GLY A 167 -7.64 0.10 13.63
N PHE A 168 -7.18 -0.92 14.34
CA PHE A 168 -7.72 -1.29 15.64
C PHE A 168 -7.08 -0.47 16.76
N ILE A 169 -7.90 0.27 17.50
CA ILE A 169 -7.50 1.11 18.62
C ILE A 169 -7.92 0.41 19.93
N PRO A 170 -6.98 0.12 20.85
CA PRO A 170 -7.27 -0.49 22.14
C PRO A 170 -8.21 0.35 23.00
N LEU A 171 -9.06 -0.30 23.79
CA LEU A 171 -9.99 0.38 24.69
C LEU A 171 -9.27 1.33 25.66
N SER A 172 -8.11 0.94 26.18
CA SER A 172 -7.28 1.77 27.08
C SER A 172 -6.82 3.09 26.43
N VAL A 173 -6.64 3.10 25.11
CA VAL A 173 -6.33 4.31 24.34
C VAL A 173 -7.59 5.16 24.17
N ILE A 174 -8.71 4.54 23.78
CA ILE A 174 -10.00 5.23 23.58
C ILE A 174 -10.47 5.89 24.89
N GLN A 175 -10.22 5.25 26.04
CA GLN A 175 -10.56 5.81 27.36
C GLN A 175 -9.84 7.14 27.67
N LYS A 176 -8.70 7.40 27.03
CA LYS A 176 -7.95 8.67 27.18
C LYS A 176 -8.45 9.78 26.25
N TYR A 177 -9.35 9.49 25.34
CA TYR A 177 -9.91 10.49 24.43
C TYR A 177 -10.80 11.50 25.20
N PRO A 178 -10.98 12.71 24.65
CA PRO A 178 -11.99 13.64 25.14
C PRO A 178 -13.36 12.96 25.23
N PRO A 179 -14.19 13.29 26.23
CA PRO A 179 -15.43 12.56 26.50
C PRO A 179 -16.36 12.41 25.29
N ARG A 180 -16.49 13.47 24.48
CA ARG A 180 -17.34 13.43 23.26
C ARG A 180 -16.84 12.42 22.23
N LEU A 181 -15.53 12.38 21.98
CA LEU A 181 -14.93 11.45 21.02
C LEU A 181 -14.98 10.02 21.56
N ARG A 182 -14.64 9.82 22.83
CA ARG A 182 -14.74 8.52 23.47
C ARG A 182 -16.15 7.95 23.38
N ASP A 183 -17.16 8.76 23.73
CA ASP A 183 -18.56 8.34 23.70
C ASP A 183 -19.03 8.08 22.28
N ALA A 184 -18.60 8.87 21.29
CA ALA A 184 -18.90 8.65 19.89
C ALA A 184 -18.35 7.30 19.37
N VAL A 185 -17.19 6.86 19.87
CA VAL A 185 -16.63 5.54 19.49
C VAL A 185 -17.32 4.41 20.25
N LEU A 186 -17.45 4.54 21.60
CA LEU A 186 -17.92 3.42 22.44
C LEU A 186 -19.44 3.19 22.35
N LYS A 187 -20.23 4.22 22.06
CA LYS A 187 -21.70 4.14 21.93
C LYS A 187 -22.18 4.07 20.48
N ALA A 188 -21.26 4.14 19.52
CA ALA A 188 -21.60 4.07 18.10
C ALA A 188 -22.29 2.74 17.78
N LYS A 189 -23.37 2.82 17.00
CA LYS A 189 -23.90 1.64 16.31
C LYS A 189 -22.96 1.31 15.15
N PRO A 190 -22.60 0.04 14.94
CA PRO A 190 -21.78 -0.33 13.78
C PRO A 190 -22.35 0.21 12.47
N GLY A 191 -21.50 0.82 11.65
CA GLY A 191 -21.89 1.42 10.38
C GLY A 191 -22.52 2.82 10.45
N ALA A 192 -22.74 3.38 11.64
CA ALA A 192 -23.27 4.74 11.81
C ALA A 192 -22.14 5.74 12.06
N ALA A 193 -21.96 6.68 11.14
CA ALA A 193 -21.00 7.77 11.31
C ALA A 193 -21.49 8.76 12.40
N GLN A 194 -20.59 9.17 13.27
CA GLN A 194 -20.82 10.15 14.34
C GLN A 194 -19.99 11.40 14.06
N ALA A 195 -20.63 12.57 14.09
CA ALA A 195 -19.95 13.83 13.88
C ALA A 195 -19.71 14.56 15.18
N ILE A 196 -18.51 15.09 15.38
CA ILE A 196 -18.09 15.86 16.54
C ILE A 196 -17.51 17.17 16.03
N GLY A 197 -18.07 18.29 16.51
CA GLY A 197 -17.51 19.63 16.31
C GLY A 197 -17.07 20.21 17.65
N ASP A 198 -15.94 20.89 17.69
CA ASP A 198 -15.37 21.49 18.90
C ASP A 198 -15.03 22.98 18.74
N GLY A 199 -15.43 23.60 17.63
CA GLY A 199 -15.08 24.99 17.26
C GLY A 199 -13.74 25.12 16.51
N ASN A 200 -12.90 24.08 16.55
CA ASN A 200 -11.65 24.01 15.78
C ASN A 200 -11.79 23.17 14.51
N GLY A 201 -13.01 22.71 14.21
CA GLY A 201 -13.29 21.89 13.04
C GLY A 201 -14.32 20.81 13.31
N PHE A 202 -14.33 19.82 12.43
CA PHE A 202 -15.24 18.68 12.50
C PHE A 202 -14.44 17.38 12.37
N LEU A 203 -14.75 16.45 13.27
CA LEU A 203 -14.29 15.07 13.21
C LEU A 203 -15.50 14.16 13.00
N ILE A 204 -15.52 13.41 11.92
CA ILE A 204 -16.55 12.43 11.64
C ILE A 204 -15.92 11.07 11.83
N VAL A 205 -16.43 10.27 12.76
CA VAL A 205 -15.89 8.94 13.09
C VAL A 205 -16.90 7.86 12.72
N LEU A 206 -16.37 6.74 12.24
CA LEU A 206 -17.14 5.54 11.95
C LEU A 206 -16.49 4.34 12.63
N VAL A 207 -17.23 3.59 13.43
CA VAL A 207 -16.77 2.31 13.96
C VAL A 207 -17.02 1.22 12.93
N LEU A 208 -15.94 0.70 12.35
CA LEU A 208 -15.97 -0.35 11.35
C LEU A 208 -16.16 -1.74 11.96
N GLY A 209 -15.71 -1.93 13.21
CA GLY A 209 -15.83 -3.20 13.90
C GLY A 209 -15.28 -3.15 15.32
N LYS A 210 -15.58 -4.18 16.08
CA LYS A 210 -15.04 -4.41 17.42
C LYS A 210 -14.36 -5.78 17.43
N ASP A 211 -13.17 -5.83 17.99
CA ASP A 211 -12.44 -7.06 18.27
C ASP A 211 -12.35 -7.22 19.80
N SER A 212 -13.13 -8.16 20.33
CA SER A 212 -13.28 -8.35 21.77
C SER A 212 -12.03 -8.96 22.39
N ALA A 213 -11.76 -8.64 23.66
CA ALA A 213 -10.75 -9.30 24.47
C ALA A 213 -10.93 -10.83 24.51
N GLY A 214 -9.86 -11.54 24.80
CA GLY A 214 -9.83 -12.99 24.93
C GLY A 214 -8.98 -13.69 23.90
N GLN A 215 -8.86 -15.01 24.07
CA GLN A 215 -8.15 -15.89 23.15
C GLN A 215 -8.92 -15.98 21.83
N LYS A 216 -8.24 -15.71 20.74
CA LYS A 216 -8.73 -15.94 19.37
C LYS A 216 -8.28 -17.34 18.95
N ASP A 217 -9.20 -18.21 18.65
CA ASP A 217 -8.90 -19.53 18.10
C ASP A 217 -8.81 -19.49 16.56
N LEU A 218 -8.46 -20.63 15.99
CA LEU A 218 -8.34 -20.75 14.54
C LEU A 218 -9.68 -20.55 13.81
N GLU A 219 -10.79 -20.82 14.46
CA GLU A 219 -12.14 -20.68 13.89
C GLU A 219 -12.62 -19.23 13.96
N THR A 220 -11.92 -18.37 14.71
CA THR A 220 -12.21 -16.93 14.71
C THR A 220 -12.00 -16.36 13.30
N PRO A 221 -13.03 -15.67 12.73
CA PRO A 221 -12.93 -15.12 11.39
C PRO A 221 -11.66 -14.29 11.16
N GLY A 222 -10.94 -14.59 10.09
CA GLY A 222 -9.72 -13.90 9.70
C GLY A 222 -8.42 -14.40 10.35
N VAL A 223 -8.46 -15.23 11.40
CA VAL A 223 -7.24 -15.76 12.05
C VAL A 223 -6.49 -16.69 11.11
N LYS A 224 -7.16 -17.68 10.53
CA LYS A 224 -6.53 -18.61 9.55
C LYS A 224 -5.94 -17.86 8.37
N ASP A 225 -6.66 -16.88 7.84
CA ASP A 225 -6.21 -16.12 6.66
C ASP A 225 -5.03 -15.23 7.00
N ALA A 226 -5.04 -14.57 8.15
CA ALA A 226 -3.89 -13.77 8.62
C ALA A 226 -2.62 -14.62 8.80
N ILE A 227 -2.76 -15.82 9.39
CA ILE A 227 -1.64 -16.75 9.53
C ILE A 227 -1.15 -17.21 8.16
N ARG A 228 -2.07 -17.61 7.27
CA ARG A 228 -1.74 -18.06 5.90
C ARG A 228 -0.95 -16.99 5.14
N GLU A 229 -1.43 -15.77 5.13
CA GLU A 229 -0.76 -14.66 4.45
C GLU A 229 0.60 -14.34 5.09
N SER A 230 0.72 -14.38 6.41
CA SER A 230 2.00 -14.19 7.11
C SER A 230 3.02 -15.26 6.73
N LEU A 231 2.62 -16.54 6.77
CA LEU A 231 3.49 -17.66 6.40
C LEU A 231 3.87 -17.62 4.92
N LYS A 232 2.90 -17.30 4.05
CA LYS A 232 3.10 -17.16 2.60
C LYS A 232 4.10 -16.05 2.30
N SER A 233 3.88 -14.86 2.84
CA SER A 233 4.77 -13.71 2.66
C SER A 233 6.20 -14.00 3.12
N ARG A 234 6.36 -14.60 4.32
CA ARG A 234 7.67 -14.99 4.84
C ARG A 234 8.37 -16.01 3.94
N ARG A 235 7.65 -17.03 3.48
CA ARG A 235 8.19 -18.06 2.57
C ARG A 235 8.58 -17.46 1.23
N GLU A 236 7.73 -16.59 0.68
CA GLU A 236 8.00 -15.89 -0.58
C GLU A 236 9.27 -15.03 -0.47
N GLN A 237 9.43 -14.27 0.62
CA GLN A 237 10.64 -13.46 0.84
C GLN A 237 11.90 -14.32 0.90
N LEU A 238 11.87 -15.45 1.62
CA LEU A 238 13.01 -16.37 1.72
C LEU A 238 13.35 -17.01 0.36
N LEU A 239 12.34 -17.50 -0.35
CA LEU A 239 12.54 -18.09 -1.69
C LEU A 239 13.03 -17.05 -2.69
N ARG A 240 12.51 -15.83 -2.63
CA ARG A 240 12.95 -14.73 -3.48
C ARG A 240 14.42 -14.38 -3.23
N ALA A 241 14.82 -14.27 -1.97
CA ALA A 241 16.22 -14.03 -1.61
C ALA A 241 17.14 -15.13 -2.12
N ALA A 242 16.79 -16.39 -1.84
CA ALA A 242 17.56 -17.54 -2.30
C ALA A 242 17.64 -17.64 -3.84
N TYR A 243 16.54 -17.32 -4.54
CA TYR A 243 16.52 -17.32 -5.99
C TYR A 243 17.42 -16.21 -6.57
N ILE A 244 17.36 -14.99 -5.99
CA ILE A 244 18.25 -13.89 -6.38
C ILE A 244 19.72 -14.27 -6.19
N ASP A 245 20.08 -14.87 -5.06
CA ASP A 245 21.45 -15.30 -4.79
C ASP A 245 21.89 -16.41 -5.73
N SER A 246 21.02 -17.37 -6.03
CA SER A 246 21.26 -18.39 -7.04
C SER A 246 21.53 -17.81 -8.41
N LEU A 247 20.73 -16.83 -8.85
CA LEU A 247 20.92 -16.16 -10.13
C LEU A 247 22.22 -15.36 -10.20
N ARG A 248 22.58 -14.67 -9.10
CA ARG A 248 23.82 -13.90 -9.03
C ARG A 248 25.05 -14.81 -9.06
N ASN A 249 25.02 -15.91 -8.31
CA ASN A 249 26.13 -16.86 -8.26
C ASN A 249 26.31 -17.63 -9.57
N GLY A 250 25.23 -17.87 -10.31
CA GLY A 250 25.27 -18.51 -11.62
C GLY A 250 25.59 -17.55 -12.77
N ALA A 251 25.55 -16.24 -12.55
CA ALA A 251 25.75 -15.26 -13.60
C ALA A 251 27.25 -15.04 -13.87
N ARG A 252 27.63 -15.10 -15.15
CA ARG A 252 28.95 -14.70 -15.59
C ARG A 252 28.94 -13.21 -15.94
N VAL A 253 29.54 -12.39 -15.05
CA VAL A 253 29.65 -10.95 -15.23
C VAL A 253 31.06 -10.59 -15.67
N GLU A 254 31.21 -10.03 -16.86
CA GLU A 254 32.49 -9.53 -17.35
C GLU A 254 32.51 -8.01 -17.29
N ASN A 255 33.52 -7.47 -16.60
CA ASN A 255 33.78 -6.03 -16.63
C ASN A 255 34.71 -5.72 -17.82
N LEU A 256 34.10 -5.32 -18.93
CA LEU A 256 34.84 -5.03 -20.16
C LEU A 256 35.84 -3.90 -20.01
N ILE A 257 35.59 -2.92 -19.14
CA ILE A 257 36.51 -1.81 -18.86
C ILE A 257 37.71 -2.35 -18.10
N ALA A 258 37.48 -3.08 -17.01
CA ALA A 258 38.57 -3.71 -16.24
C ALA A 258 39.42 -4.64 -17.12
N ARG A 259 38.76 -5.44 -17.97
CA ARG A 259 39.46 -6.31 -18.94
C ARG A 259 40.36 -5.50 -19.89
N ARG A 260 39.84 -4.42 -20.49
CA ARG A 260 40.63 -3.54 -21.37
C ARG A 260 41.79 -2.90 -20.62
N VAL A 261 41.58 -2.46 -19.37
CA VAL A 261 42.68 -1.85 -18.57
C VAL A 261 43.77 -2.88 -18.27
N VAL A 262 43.39 -4.12 -17.96
CA VAL A 262 44.34 -5.23 -17.74
C VAL A 262 45.07 -5.59 -19.05
N GLU A 263 44.36 -5.73 -20.17
CA GLU A 263 44.94 -6.03 -21.48
C GLU A 263 45.85 -4.93 -21.99
N SER A 264 45.56 -3.67 -21.68
CA SER A 264 46.37 -2.49 -22.05
C SER A 264 47.50 -2.17 -21.04
N GLN A 265 47.72 -3.06 -20.05
CA GLN A 265 48.71 -2.84 -18.98
C GLN A 265 48.57 -1.49 -18.27
N GLY A 266 47.33 -1.05 -18.03
CA GLY A 266 47.03 0.21 -17.36
C GLY A 266 47.02 1.45 -18.29
N LYS A 267 47.26 1.30 -19.57
CA LYS A 267 47.10 2.38 -20.54
C LYS A 267 45.60 2.50 -20.91
N VAL A 268 44.94 3.52 -20.35
CA VAL A 268 43.55 3.84 -20.75
C VAL A 268 43.61 4.46 -22.14
N PRO A 269 42.94 3.93 -23.16
CA PRO A 269 42.80 4.64 -24.45
C PRO A 269 42.12 5.98 -24.15
N GLY A 270 42.71 7.07 -24.59
CA GLY A 270 42.06 8.38 -24.54
C GLY A 270 40.74 8.38 -25.30
N PRO A 271 39.85 9.38 -25.05
CA PRO A 271 38.55 9.50 -25.67
C PRO A 271 38.60 9.54 -27.17
#